data_9b4714f1283512ef5fe455d4ccfbcb27
#
_entry.id   9b4714f1283512ef5fe455d4ccfbcb27
#
_cell.length_a   1.000
_cell.length_b   1.000
_cell.length_c   1.000
_cell.angle_alpha   90.00
_cell.angle_beta   90.00
_cell.angle_gamma   90.00
#
_symmetry.space_group_name_H-M   'P 1'
#
loop_
_entity.id
_entity.type
_entity.pdbx_description
1 polymer ?
#
loop_
_entity_poly.entity_id
_entity_poly.type
_entity_poly.pdbx_seq_one_letter_code
_entity_poly.pdbx_strand_id
1 'polypeptide(L)'
;MLIRPNQTDIVADVVALEREPDGHGATVRLLVHSNESTEPGADFLRPATGSTIEAFCADPSQVRVGQRVSARLRRNADAFGGRNVVQAIRVLKPSGAG
;
A
#
# COMPACT_ATOMS: atom_id res chain seq x y z
N MET A 1 -15.84 23.55 -3.07
CA MET A 1 -15.38 22.34 -3.79
C MET A 1 -15.36 21.17 -2.82
N LEU A 2 -16.02 20.10 -3.18
CA LEU A 2 -16.01 18.89 -2.36
C LEU A 2 -14.76 18.08 -2.71
N ILE A 3 -13.90 17.89 -1.72
CA ILE A 3 -12.75 17.00 -1.86
C ILE A 3 -13.19 15.64 -1.37
N ARG A 4 -13.23 14.67 -2.26
CA ARG A 4 -13.55 13.29 -1.87
C ARG A 4 -12.37 12.69 -1.14
N PRO A 5 -12.58 12.04 -0.01
CA PRO A 5 -11.54 11.26 0.61
C PRO A 5 -11.04 10.20 -0.37
N ASN A 6 -9.73 9.98 -0.36
CA ASN A 6 -9.08 9.02 -1.23
C ASN A 6 -8.24 8.12 -0.32
N GLN A 7 -8.85 7.05 0.17
CA GLN A 7 -8.25 6.22 1.18
C GLN A 7 -8.71 4.79 1.04
N THR A 8 -7.75 3.90 0.92
CA THR A 8 -7.98 2.45 0.87
C THR A 8 -7.20 1.81 2.00
N ASP A 9 -7.88 1.07 2.85
CA ASP A 9 -7.24 0.32 3.94
C ASP A 9 -7.26 -1.16 3.60
N ILE A 10 -6.08 -1.79 3.66
CA ILE A 10 -5.95 -3.21 3.36
C ILE A 10 -5.10 -3.93 4.38
N VAL A 11 -5.29 -5.23 4.47
CA VAL A 11 -4.33 -6.15 5.06
C VAL A 11 -3.70 -6.93 3.91
N ALA A 12 -2.40 -6.98 3.88
CA ALA A 12 -1.68 -7.56 2.75
C ALA A 12 -0.36 -8.16 3.18
N ASP A 13 0.19 -9.02 2.32
CA ASP A 13 1.54 -9.55 2.50
C ASP A 13 2.49 -8.79 1.58
N VAL A 14 3.65 -8.42 2.12
CA VAL A 14 4.69 -7.77 1.33
C VAL A 14 5.40 -8.84 0.52
N VAL A 15 5.24 -8.82 -0.80
CA VAL A 15 5.81 -9.83 -1.68
C VAL A 15 7.03 -9.35 -2.44
N ALA A 16 7.22 -8.04 -2.55
CA ALA A 16 8.41 -7.45 -3.16
C ALA A 16 8.63 -6.05 -2.61
N LEU A 17 9.89 -5.65 -2.60
CA LEU A 17 10.28 -4.29 -2.21
C LEU A 17 11.45 -3.89 -3.08
N GLU A 18 11.29 -2.78 -3.80
CA GLU A 18 12.31 -2.25 -4.70
C GLU A 18 12.61 -0.81 -4.32
N ARG A 19 13.86 -0.56 -3.91
CA ARG A 19 14.27 0.80 -3.55
C ARG A 19 14.31 1.69 -4.77
N GLU A 20 13.88 2.93 -4.58
CA GLU A 20 13.93 3.91 -5.66
C GLU A 20 15.39 4.22 -6.02
N PRO A 21 15.67 4.49 -7.32
CA PRO A 21 17.04 4.76 -7.76
C PRO A 21 17.69 5.96 -7.10
N ASP A 22 16.89 6.94 -6.66
CA ASP A 22 17.40 8.14 -5.99
C ASP A 22 17.68 7.91 -4.49
N GLY A 23 17.40 6.72 -3.98
CA GLY A 23 17.59 6.40 -2.57
C GLY A 23 16.49 6.87 -1.64
N HIS A 24 15.43 7.49 -2.17
CA HIS A 24 14.33 8.03 -1.37
C HIS A 24 13.09 7.15 -1.49
N GLY A 25 12.88 6.30 -0.49
CA GLY A 25 11.72 5.44 -0.46
C GLY A 25 11.88 4.17 -1.27
N ALA A 26 10.77 3.47 -1.44
CA ALA A 26 10.72 2.21 -2.17
C ALA A 26 9.34 1.99 -2.75
N THR A 27 9.26 1.21 -3.80
CA THR A 27 8.01 0.65 -4.28
C THR A 27 7.80 -0.69 -3.61
N VAL A 28 6.65 -0.86 -2.96
CA VAL A 28 6.28 -2.13 -2.33
C VAL A 28 5.20 -2.78 -3.16
N ARG A 29 5.30 -4.10 -3.31
CA ARG A 29 4.25 -4.90 -3.95
C ARG A 29 3.55 -5.67 -2.85
N LEU A 30 2.23 -5.52 -2.82
CA LEU A 30 1.39 -6.04 -1.76
C LEU A 30 0.40 -7.04 -2.34
N LEU A 31 0.39 -8.25 -1.79
CA LEU A 31 -0.62 -9.25 -2.09
C LEU A 31 -1.78 -9.02 -1.14
N VAL A 32 -2.91 -8.60 -1.67
CA VAL A 32 -4.06 -8.19 -0.87
C VAL A 32 -4.68 -9.42 -0.20
N HIS A 33 -4.71 -9.41 1.13
CA HIS A 33 -5.37 -10.44 1.93
C HIS A 33 -6.82 -10.06 2.18
N SER A 34 -7.08 -8.80 2.53
CA SER A 34 -8.44 -8.29 2.71
C SER A 34 -8.47 -6.78 2.53
N ASN A 35 -9.63 -6.28 2.08
CA ASN A 35 -9.90 -4.86 1.99
C ASN A 35 -10.68 -4.46 3.23
N GLU A 36 -10.03 -3.68 4.09
CA GLU A 36 -10.59 -3.25 5.37
C GLU A 36 -11.10 -1.81 5.33
N SER A 37 -11.32 -1.28 4.12
CA SER A 37 -11.81 0.09 3.95
C SER A 37 -13.16 0.27 4.61
N THR A 38 -13.26 1.26 5.50
CA THR A 38 -14.48 1.53 6.25
C THR A 38 -15.43 2.48 5.50
N GLU A 39 -14.90 3.19 4.52
CA GLU A 39 -15.69 4.13 3.72
C GLU A 39 -15.62 3.75 2.25
N PRO A 40 -16.61 3.00 1.74
CA PRO A 40 -16.56 2.53 0.34
C PRO A 40 -16.44 3.66 -0.68
N GLY A 41 -17.00 4.82 -0.39
CA GLY A 41 -16.91 5.97 -1.29
C GLY A 41 -15.51 6.58 -1.37
N ALA A 42 -14.64 6.29 -0.41
CA ALA A 42 -13.26 6.76 -0.39
C ALA A 42 -12.28 5.75 -0.99
N ASP A 43 -12.70 4.51 -1.18
CA ASP A 43 -11.86 3.44 -1.70
C ASP A 43 -11.81 3.48 -3.22
N PHE A 44 -10.89 4.25 -3.77
CA PHE A 44 -10.73 4.34 -5.22
C PHE A 44 -10.00 3.15 -5.82
N LEU A 45 -9.24 2.42 -5.03
CA LEU A 45 -8.44 1.30 -5.54
C LEU A 45 -9.26 0.02 -5.64
N ARG A 46 -10.17 -0.20 -4.72
CA ARG A 46 -11.05 -1.37 -4.64
C ARG A 46 -10.34 -2.67 -4.96
N PRO A 47 -9.23 -2.95 -4.27
CA PRO A 47 -8.40 -4.11 -4.62
C PRO A 47 -9.13 -5.40 -4.30
N ALA A 48 -9.04 -6.36 -5.22
CA ALA A 48 -9.59 -7.69 -4.99
C ALA A 48 -8.66 -8.51 -4.12
N THR A 49 -9.23 -9.31 -3.22
CA THR A 49 -8.47 -10.29 -2.45
C THR A 49 -7.72 -11.23 -3.38
N GLY A 50 -6.45 -11.45 -3.11
CA GLY A 50 -5.58 -12.28 -3.94
C GLY A 50 -4.91 -11.54 -5.08
N SER A 51 -5.27 -10.28 -5.33
CA SER A 51 -4.57 -9.47 -6.32
C SER A 51 -3.33 -8.81 -5.71
N THR A 52 -2.40 -8.39 -6.56
CA THR A 52 -1.24 -7.62 -6.13
C THR A 52 -1.39 -6.17 -6.56
N ILE A 53 -0.96 -5.26 -5.70
CA ILE A 53 -0.91 -3.84 -6.02
C ILE A 53 0.47 -3.31 -5.67
N GLU A 54 0.89 -2.29 -6.38
CA GLU A 54 2.14 -1.60 -6.10
C GLU A 54 1.85 -0.23 -5.50
N ALA A 55 2.67 0.18 -4.55
CA ALA A 55 2.54 1.49 -3.92
C ALA A 55 3.91 2.02 -3.53
N PHE A 56 4.06 3.33 -3.62
CA PHE A 56 5.26 4.01 -3.16
C PHE A 56 5.21 4.20 -1.66
N CYS A 57 6.29 3.83 -0.98
CA CYS A 57 6.45 4.00 0.46
C CYS A 57 7.65 4.91 0.71
N ALA A 58 7.40 6.10 1.28
CA ALA A 58 8.45 7.07 1.51
C ALA A 58 9.43 6.64 2.60
N ASP A 59 8.95 5.89 3.59
CA ASP A 59 9.78 5.38 4.67
C ASP A 59 9.61 3.87 4.80
N PRO A 60 10.38 3.08 4.03
CA PRO A 60 10.27 1.63 4.05
C PRO A 60 11.11 0.96 5.15
N SER A 61 11.62 1.72 6.12
CA SER A 61 12.60 1.20 7.09
C SER A 61 12.07 0.03 7.91
N GLN A 62 10.76 -0.03 8.14
CA GLN A 62 10.12 -1.11 8.90
C GLN A 62 9.55 -2.21 8.02
N VAL A 63 9.62 -2.05 6.70
CA VAL A 63 8.95 -2.95 5.75
C VAL A 63 9.93 -3.96 5.22
N ARG A 64 9.55 -5.24 5.26
CA ARG A 64 10.35 -6.33 4.72
C ARG A 64 9.46 -7.33 3.98
N VAL A 65 10.02 -7.95 2.96
CA VAL A 65 9.34 -9.03 2.22
C VAL A 65 9.00 -10.17 3.19
N GLY A 66 7.78 -10.69 3.06
CA GLY A 66 7.28 -11.77 3.89
C GLY A 66 6.45 -11.32 5.08
N GLN A 67 6.41 -10.02 5.36
CA GLN A 67 5.59 -9.50 6.45
C GLN A 67 4.12 -9.40 6.04
N ARG A 68 3.24 -9.58 7.02
CA ARG A 68 1.84 -9.16 6.90
C ARG A 68 1.69 -7.77 7.49
N VAL A 69 1.06 -6.88 6.75
CA VAL A 69 0.94 -5.48 7.12
C VAL A 69 -0.51 -5.00 6.98
N SER A 70 -0.84 -4.00 7.77
CA SER A 70 -2.02 -3.17 7.55
C SER A 70 -1.53 -1.88 6.90
N ALA A 71 -2.08 -1.54 5.75
CA ALA A 71 -1.63 -0.38 4.99
C ALA A 71 -2.80 0.51 4.62
N ARG A 72 -2.58 1.81 4.76
CA ARG A 72 -3.50 2.84 4.27
C ARG A 72 -2.88 3.43 3.02
N LEU A 73 -3.60 3.32 1.92
CA LEU A 73 -3.13 3.73 0.62
C LEU A 73 -3.97 4.88 0.10
N ARG A 74 -3.36 5.66 -0.77
CA ARG A 74 -4.04 6.72 -1.47
C ARG A 74 -3.57 6.74 -2.91
N ARG A 75 -4.47 7.11 -3.82
CA ARG A 75 -4.14 7.25 -5.23
C ARG A 75 -3.80 8.69 -5.53
N ASN A 76 -2.56 8.95 -5.94
CA ASN A 76 -2.17 10.25 -6.47
C ASN A 76 -2.28 10.21 -7.98
N ALA A 77 -3.00 11.16 -8.55
CA ALA A 77 -3.11 11.31 -9.99
C ALA A 77 -2.40 12.60 -10.40
N ASP A 78 -1.69 12.54 -11.50
CA ASP A 78 -1.02 13.71 -12.09
C ASP A 78 -1.19 13.70 -13.62
N ALA A 79 -0.55 14.64 -14.31
CA ALA A 79 -0.67 14.78 -15.75
C ALA A 79 -0.10 13.58 -16.54
N PHE A 80 0.72 12.76 -15.90
CA PHE A 80 1.39 11.62 -16.53
C PHE A 80 0.84 10.28 -16.06
N GLY A 81 -0.32 10.28 -15.45
CA GLY A 81 -0.94 9.11 -14.85
C GLY A 81 -1.01 9.25 -13.35
N GLY A 82 -0.92 8.16 -12.63
CA GLY A 82 -1.00 8.20 -11.20
C GLY A 82 -0.24 7.05 -10.57
N ARG A 83 -0.05 7.13 -9.27
CA ARG A 83 0.51 6.01 -8.52
C ARG A 83 -0.16 5.91 -7.16
N ASN A 84 -0.11 4.72 -6.60
CA ASN A 84 -0.58 4.49 -5.26
C ASN A 84 0.53 4.88 -4.28
N VAL A 85 0.16 5.50 -3.18
CA VAL A 85 1.10 5.95 -2.17
C VAL A 85 0.67 5.39 -0.83
N VAL A 86 1.64 4.86 -0.08
CA VAL A 86 1.40 4.42 1.29
C VAL A 86 1.34 5.65 2.19
N GLN A 87 0.19 5.88 2.82
CA GLN A 87 0.03 6.93 3.81
C GLN A 87 0.47 6.46 5.19
N ALA A 88 0.16 5.20 5.52
CA ALA A 88 0.54 4.59 6.77
C ALA A 88 0.67 3.10 6.56
N ILE A 89 1.61 2.47 7.27
CA ILE A 89 1.81 1.05 7.21
C ILE A 89 2.21 0.56 8.60
N ARG A 90 1.60 -0.55 9.02
CA ARG A 90 1.89 -1.17 10.30
C ARG A 90 2.11 -2.65 10.11
N VAL A 91 3.22 -3.15 10.64
CA VAL A 91 3.52 -4.57 10.59
C VAL A 91 2.64 -5.31 11.58
N LEU A 92 1.87 -6.26 11.07
CA LEU A 92 1.00 -7.11 11.87
C LEU A 92 1.70 -8.42 12.25
N LYS A 93 2.51 -8.94 11.32
CA LYS A 93 3.22 -10.19 11.54
C LYS A 93 4.60 -10.08 10.90
N PRO A 94 5.68 -10.32 11.66
CA PRO A 94 7.04 -10.22 11.12
C PRO A 94 7.28 -11.21 10.00
N SER A 95 8.28 -10.92 9.17
CA SER A 95 8.73 -11.84 8.14
C SER A 95 9.43 -13.03 8.78
N GLY A 96 9.49 -14.12 8.04
CA GLY A 96 10.15 -15.32 8.53
C GLY A 96 9.35 -15.97 9.65
N ALA A 97 8.14 -16.34 9.37
CA ALA A 97 7.27 -16.99 10.33
C ALA A 97 8.00 -18.15 11.01
N GLY A 98 8.25 -17.97 12.24
CA GLY A 98 8.71 -19.05 13.08
C GLY A 98 7.54 -19.87 13.57
#